data_74996a1b82847559d1ce55c47218b653
#
_entry.id   74996a1b82847559d1ce55c47218b653
#
_cell.length_a   1.000
_cell.length_b   1.000
_cell.length_c   1.000
_cell.angle_alpha   90.00
_cell.angle_beta   90.00
_cell.angle_gamma   90.00
#
_symmetry.space_group_name_H-M   'P 1'
#
loop_
_entity.id
_entity.type
_entity.pdbx_description
1 polymer ?
#
loop_
_entity_poly.entity_id
_entity_poly.type
_entity_poly.pdbx_seq_one_letter_code
_entity_poly.pdbx_strand_id
1 'polypeptide(L)' 'VEEARRILGVGPEASAEEIRAAYTRLMRAVHPDKGGTAGLAAQLNAARDRLLEK' A
#
# COMPACT_ATOMS: atom_id res chain seq x y z
N VAL A 1 0.80 -8.99 8.54
CA VAL A 1 1.22 -9.19 7.15
C VAL A 1 0.04 -9.49 6.26
N GLU A 2 -0.89 -10.32 6.74
CA GLU A 2 -2.11 -10.60 5.99
C GLU A 2 -2.88 -9.31 5.71
N GLU A 3 -3.03 -8.51 6.73
CA GLU A 3 -3.77 -7.26 6.59
C GLU A 3 -3.07 -6.32 5.62
N ALA A 4 -1.75 -6.28 5.66
CA ALA A 4 -1.01 -5.43 4.76
C ALA A 4 -1.23 -5.84 3.30
N ARG A 5 -1.29 -7.14 3.05
CA ARG A 5 -1.55 -7.64 1.71
C ARG A 5 -2.95 -7.26 1.25
N ARG A 6 -3.90 -7.29 2.15
CA ARG A 6 -5.27 -6.88 1.81
C ARG A 6 -5.33 -5.40 1.46
N ILE A 7 -4.64 -4.60 2.24
CA ILE A 7 -4.65 -3.16 2.01
C ILE A 7 -4.11 -2.83 0.64
N LEU A 8 -3.03 -3.48 0.24
CA LEU A 8 -2.43 -3.24 -1.06
C LEU A 8 -3.06 -4.06 -2.17
N GLY A 9 -3.85 -5.08 -1.82
CA GLY A 9 -4.48 -5.91 -2.82
C GLY A 9 -3.52 -6.83 -3.55
N VAL A 10 -2.47 -7.27 -2.88
CA VAL A 10 -1.48 -8.16 -3.48
C VAL A 10 -1.60 -9.55 -2.90
N GLY A 11 -1.12 -10.52 -3.65
CA GLY A 11 -1.16 -11.91 -3.22
C GLY A 11 -0.05 -12.25 -2.25
N PRO A 12 -0.12 -13.46 -1.67
CA PRO A 12 0.89 -13.87 -0.68
C PRO A 12 2.27 -14.09 -1.28
N GLU A 13 2.35 -14.20 -2.59
CA GLU A 13 3.64 -14.41 -3.25
C GLU A 13 4.08 -13.21 -4.04
N ALA A 14 3.52 -12.05 -3.74
CA ALA A 14 3.87 -10.85 -4.46
C ALA A 14 5.33 -10.48 -4.22
N SER A 15 6.01 -10.12 -5.28
CA SER A 15 7.40 -9.70 -5.19
C SER A 15 7.47 -8.28 -4.66
N ALA A 16 8.70 -7.85 -4.29
CA ALA A 16 8.88 -6.48 -3.83
C ALA A 16 8.45 -5.50 -4.91
N GLU A 17 8.72 -5.82 -6.16
CA GLU A 17 8.32 -4.97 -7.27
C GLU A 17 6.81 -4.85 -7.36
N GLU A 18 6.12 -5.96 -7.21
CA GLU A 18 4.66 -5.95 -7.25
C GLU A 18 4.08 -5.12 -6.11
N ILE A 19 4.69 -5.24 -4.94
CA ILE A 19 4.22 -4.49 -3.79
C ILE A 19 4.39 -3.00 -4.03
N ARG A 20 5.53 -2.59 -4.55
CA ARG A 20 5.76 -1.18 -4.83
C ARG A 20 4.84 -0.66 -5.92
N ALA A 21 4.61 -1.47 -6.95
CA ALA A 21 3.71 -1.06 -8.02
C ALA A 21 2.29 -0.89 -7.51
N ALA A 22 1.84 -1.80 -6.67
CA ALA A 22 0.52 -1.70 -6.08
C ALA A 22 0.41 -0.46 -5.21
N TYR A 23 1.43 -0.21 -4.41
CA TYR A 23 1.45 0.97 -3.56
C TYR A 23 1.36 2.25 -4.39
N THR A 24 2.16 2.35 -5.43
CA THR A 24 2.17 3.54 -6.27
C THR A 24 0.82 3.76 -6.92
N ARG A 25 0.22 2.69 -7.43
CA ARG A 25 -1.06 2.80 -8.09
C ARG A 25 -2.14 3.27 -7.12
N LEU A 26 -2.13 2.72 -5.91
CA LEU A 26 -3.13 3.10 -4.93
C LEU A 26 -2.91 4.52 -4.43
N MET A 27 -1.67 4.93 -4.29
CA MET A 27 -1.39 6.30 -3.88
C MET A 27 -1.89 7.31 -4.88
N ARG A 28 -1.80 6.98 -6.16
CA ARG A 28 -2.33 7.86 -7.19
C ARG A 28 -3.84 7.98 -7.08
N ALA A 29 -4.50 6.88 -6.76
CA ALA A 29 -5.95 6.89 -6.64
C ALA A 29 -6.41 7.65 -5.40
N VAL A 30 -5.60 7.63 -4.35
CA VAL A 30 -5.98 8.26 -3.10
C VAL A 30 -5.92 9.79 -3.17
N HIS A 31 -4.88 10.34 -3.73
CA HIS A 31 -4.72 11.79 -3.91
C HIS A 31 -4.90 12.55 -2.60
N PRO A 32 -3.84 12.67 -1.81
CA PRO A 32 -3.95 13.25 -0.46
C PRO A 32 -4.44 14.70 -0.41
N ASP A 33 -4.28 15.45 -1.48
CA ASP A 33 -4.72 16.84 -1.46
C ASP A 33 -6.23 17.00 -1.59
N LYS A 34 -6.96 15.93 -1.67
CA LYS A 34 -8.42 16.00 -1.71
C LYS A 34 -9.05 15.88 -0.33
N GLY A 35 -8.25 15.98 0.69
CA GLY A 35 -8.77 15.94 2.06
C GLY A 35 -9.44 14.60 2.37
N GLY A 36 -9.36 14.20 3.62
CA GLY A 36 -10.02 12.97 4.05
C GLY A 36 -9.31 11.70 3.64
N THR A 37 -8.28 11.78 2.82
CA THR A 37 -7.56 10.60 2.36
C THR A 37 -6.20 10.43 3.02
N ALA A 38 -5.83 11.35 3.90
CA ALA A 38 -4.52 11.28 4.54
C ALA A 38 -4.37 10.00 5.36
N GLY A 39 -5.43 9.58 6.03
CA GLY A 39 -5.38 8.36 6.81
C GLY A 39 -5.16 7.14 5.94
N LEU A 40 -5.80 7.12 4.77
CA LEU A 40 -5.63 6.01 3.85
C LEU A 40 -4.21 5.98 3.30
N ALA A 41 -3.66 7.14 2.99
CA ALA A 41 -2.27 7.20 2.51
C ALA A 41 -1.32 6.65 3.57
N ALA A 42 -1.56 6.98 4.83
CA ALA A 42 -0.74 6.46 5.91
C ALA A 42 -0.85 4.95 6.01
N GLN A 43 -2.05 4.41 5.80
CA GLN A 43 -2.25 2.97 5.82
C GLN A 43 -1.48 2.30 4.69
N LEU A 44 -1.51 2.89 3.51
CA LEU A 44 -0.79 2.34 2.38
C LEU A 44 0.71 2.32 2.63
N ASN A 45 1.22 3.40 3.22
CA ASN A 45 2.63 3.47 3.58
C ASN A 45 3.01 2.39 4.57
N ALA A 46 2.20 2.22 5.60
CA ALA A 46 2.48 1.23 6.63
C ALA A 46 2.43 -0.18 6.04
N ALA A 47 1.45 -0.44 5.19
CA ALA A 47 1.32 -1.75 4.57
C ALA A 47 2.52 -2.07 3.70
N ARG A 48 2.96 -1.10 2.90
CA ARG A 48 4.12 -1.29 2.06
C ARG A 48 5.36 -1.59 2.89
N ASP A 49 5.57 -0.78 3.93
CA ASP A 49 6.74 -0.97 4.78
C ASP A 49 6.72 -2.34 5.44
N ARG A 50 5.54 -2.76 5.87
CA ARG A 50 5.40 -4.04 6.53
C ARG A 50 5.76 -5.19 5.60
N LEU A 51 5.30 -5.12 4.37
CA LEU A 51 5.53 -6.19 3.41
C LEU A 51 6.95 -6.19 2.89
N LEU A 52 7.61 -5.04 2.86
CA LEU A 52 8.99 -4.95 2.39
C LEU A 52 10.00 -5.06 3.52
N GLU A 53 9.53 -5.18 4.74
CA GLU A 53 10.39 -5.33 5.92
C GLU A 53 11.12 -6.65 5.85
N LYS A 54 12.39 -6.64 6.25
CA LYS A 54 13.19 -7.87 6.24
C LYS A 54 13.30 -8.51 7.59
#